data_12474af5ee20a829a4c1741542913b45
#
_entry.id   12474af5ee20a829a4c1741542913b45
#
_cell.length_a   1.000
_cell.length_b   1.000
_cell.length_c   1.000
_cell.angle_alpha   90.00
_cell.angle_beta   90.00
_cell.angle_gamma   90.00
#
_symmetry.space_group_name_H-M   'P 1'
#
loop_
_entity.id
_entity.type
_entity.pdbx_description
1 polymer ?
#
loop_
_entity_poly.entity_id
_entity_poly.type
_entity_poly.pdbx_seq_one_letter_code
_entity_poly.pdbx_strand_id
1 'polypeptide(L)'
;MPNAKVLSEKQAIVAALAERLKGASAGVFVDYKGITVDEDTKLRTELRQNDVEYSVVKNTLTRFALKDVGLEAMSDLLNGTTSLATSTADPIVPIRMIHDMSEKMAKDEKFIVKGAFLEGKVLSDAEIAEIAQLQNKDALYSKVLGTMLAPITGLALSLIHISEPTRL
;
A
#
# COMPACT_ATOMS: atom_id res chain seq x y z
N MET A 1 -32.50 -21.18 11.65
CA MET A 1 -31.48 -20.79 12.65
C MET A 1 -30.10 -20.97 12.05
N PRO A 2 -29.20 -20.01 12.02
CA PRO A 2 -27.85 -20.21 11.55
C PRO A 2 -27.15 -21.22 12.47
N ASN A 3 -26.42 -22.15 11.87
CA ASN A 3 -25.72 -23.19 12.58
C ASN A 3 -24.64 -22.55 13.48
N ALA A 4 -24.66 -22.81 14.78
CA ALA A 4 -23.77 -22.20 15.78
C ALA A 4 -22.26 -22.37 15.42
N LYS A 5 -21.88 -23.51 14.83
CA LYS A 5 -20.54 -23.76 14.29
C LYS A 5 -20.15 -22.78 13.20
N VAL A 6 -21.02 -22.53 12.23
CA VAL A 6 -20.74 -21.62 11.11
C VAL A 6 -20.66 -20.17 11.59
N LEU A 7 -21.39 -19.82 12.65
CA LEU A 7 -21.30 -18.49 13.25
C LEU A 7 -19.97 -18.27 13.95
N SER A 8 -19.53 -19.24 14.74
CA SER A 8 -18.23 -19.15 15.44
C SER A 8 -17.04 -19.09 14.46
N GLU A 9 -17.08 -19.87 13.36
CA GLU A 9 -16.06 -19.82 12.31
C GLU A 9 -16.00 -18.42 11.65
N LYS A 10 -17.14 -17.81 11.35
CA LYS A 10 -17.18 -16.46 10.78
C LYS A 10 -16.67 -15.41 11.76
N GLN A 11 -17.01 -15.52 13.04
CA GLN A 11 -16.50 -14.61 14.06
C GLN A 11 -14.97 -14.74 14.22
N ALA A 12 -14.44 -15.97 14.17
CA ALA A 12 -12.99 -16.18 14.18
C ALA A 12 -12.28 -15.54 12.98
N ILE A 13 -12.88 -15.64 11.78
CA ILE A 13 -12.33 -15.01 10.58
C ILE A 13 -12.37 -13.47 10.70
N VAL A 14 -13.46 -12.89 11.23
CA VAL A 14 -13.55 -11.44 11.44
C VAL A 14 -12.52 -10.98 12.46
N ALA A 15 -12.34 -11.70 13.56
CA ALA A 15 -11.33 -11.39 14.56
C ALA A 15 -9.91 -11.42 13.98
N ALA A 16 -9.57 -12.48 13.23
CA ALA A 16 -8.28 -12.60 12.56
C ALA A 16 -8.04 -11.48 11.54
N LEU A 17 -9.06 -11.09 10.76
CA LEU A 17 -8.99 -9.97 9.84
C LEU A 17 -8.81 -8.64 10.58
N ALA A 18 -9.50 -8.42 11.70
CA ALA A 18 -9.37 -7.22 12.50
C ALA A 18 -7.97 -7.10 13.12
N GLU A 19 -7.42 -8.20 13.65
CA GLU A 19 -6.03 -8.24 14.16
C GLU A 19 -5.02 -7.93 13.04
N ARG A 20 -5.21 -8.52 11.88
CA ARG A 20 -4.36 -8.28 10.71
C ARG A 20 -4.42 -6.81 10.26
N LEU A 21 -5.59 -6.21 10.19
CA LEU A 21 -5.77 -4.81 9.83
C LEU A 21 -5.16 -3.86 10.87
N LYS A 22 -5.25 -4.19 12.16
CA LYS A 22 -4.62 -3.41 13.25
C LYS A 22 -3.10 -3.51 13.24
N GLY A 23 -2.57 -4.67 12.89
CA GLY A 23 -1.11 -4.90 12.81
C GLY A 23 -0.47 -4.40 11.53
N ALA A 24 -1.26 -4.12 10.49
CA ALA A 24 -0.75 -3.65 9.21
C ALA A 24 -0.44 -2.15 9.26
N SER A 25 0.76 -1.76 8.82
CA SER A 25 1.15 -0.36 8.63
C SER A 25 0.42 0.27 7.44
N ALA A 26 0.18 -0.53 6.39
CA ALA A 26 -0.60 -0.12 5.23
C ALA A 26 -1.38 -1.29 4.64
N GLY A 27 -2.49 -0.97 3.97
CA GLY A 27 -3.24 -1.95 3.22
C GLY A 27 -3.99 -1.33 2.05
N VAL A 28 -4.18 -2.14 1.01
CA VAL A 28 -4.85 -1.73 -0.23
C VAL A 28 -5.96 -2.71 -0.56
N PHE A 29 -7.12 -2.18 -0.83
CA PHE A 29 -8.26 -2.94 -1.36
C PHE A 29 -8.32 -2.82 -2.88
N VAL A 30 -8.41 -3.96 -3.54
CA VAL A 30 -8.33 -4.04 -5.00
C VAL A 30 -9.47 -4.87 -5.54
N ASP A 31 -9.98 -4.49 -6.70
CA ASP A 31 -10.84 -5.32 -7.52
C ASP A 31 -9.99 -6.11 -8.51
N TYR A 32 -10.04 -7.44 -8.40
CA TYR A 32 -9.27 -8.35 -9.27
C TYR A 32 -10.11 -8.93 -10.42
N LYS A 33 -11.22 -8.30 -10.75
CA LYS A 33 -12.12 -8.77 -11.82
C LYS A 33 -11.39 -8.74 -13.16
N GLY A 34 -11.38 -9.89 -13.85
CA GLY A 34 -10.86 -10.00 -15.21
C GLY A 34 -9.36 -10.31 -15.34
N ILE A 35 -8.65 -10.49 -14.23
CA ILE A 35 -7.24 -10.93 -14.26
C ILE A 35 -7.13 -12.39 -14.70
N THR A 36 -6.10 -12.73 -15.47
CA THR A 36 -5.77 -14.11 -15.80
C THR A 36 -5.05 -14.80 -14.64
N VAL A 37 -5.11 -16.14 -14.60
CA VAL A 37 -4.47 -16.94 -13.55
C VAL A 37 -2.95 -16.71 -13.52
N ASP A 38 -2.34 -16.53 -14.69
CA ASP A 38 -0.90 -16.30 -14.79
C ASP A 38 -0.49 -14.94 -14.21
N GLU A 39 -1.29 -13.91 -14.45
CA GLU A 39 -1.08 -12.57 -13.91
C GLU A 39 -1.26 -12.54 -12.38
N ASP A 40 -2.31 -13.19 -11.86
CA ASP A 40 -2.54 -13.30 -10.41
C ASP A 40 -1.41 -14.08 -9.72
N THR A 41 -0.91 -15.13 -10.36
CA THR A 41 0.21 -15.92 -9.81
C THR A 41 1.50 -15.10 -9.75
N LYS A 42 1.81 -14.32 -10.78
CA LYS A 42 2.96 -13.41 -10.80
C LYS A 42 2.81 -12.34 -9.73
N LEU A 43 1.65 -11.69 -9.66
CA LEU A 43 1.35 -10.68 -8.64
C LEU A 43 1.56 -11.23 -7.23
N ARG A 44 1.03 -12.42 -6.92
CA ARG A 44 1.21 -13.07 -5.62
C ARG A 44 2.67 -13.37 -5.30
N THR A 45 3.44 -13.77 -6.30
CA THR A 45 4.86 -14.08 -6.15
C THR A 45 5.65 -12.81 -5.85
N GLU A 46 5.42 -11.74 -6.61
CA GLU A 46 6.06 -10.44 -6.40
C GLU A 46 5.70 -9.82 -5.04
N LEU A 47 4.43 -9.88 -4.64
CA LEU A 47 3.99 -9.38 -3.34
C LEU A 47 4.63 -10.15 -2.17
N ARG A 48 4.72 -11.48 -2.26
CA ARG A 48 5.39 -12.30 -1.25
C ARG A 48 6.88 -12.02 -1.13
N GLN A 49 7.57 -11.72 -2.23
CA GLN A 49 8.99 -11.35 -2.21
C GLN A 49 9.25 -10.04 -1.47
N ASN A 50 8.22 -9.20 -1.35
CA ASN A 50 8.28 -7.91 -0.67
C ASN A 50 7.54 -7.90 0.68
N ASP A 51 7.33 -9.06 1.29
CA ASP A 51 6.66 -9.23 2.59
C ASP A 51 5.25 -8.61 2.64
N VAL A 52 4.55 -8.63 1.49
CA VAL A 52 3.16 -8.19 1.39
C VAL A 52 2.24 -9.40 1.39
N GLU A 53 1.33 -9.44 2.35
CA GLU A 53 0.34 -10.50 2.46
C GLU A 53 -0.89 -10.17 1.63
N TYR A 54 -1.12 -10.94 0.56
CA TYR A 54 -2.24 -10.77 -0.35
C TYR A 54 -3.26 -11.90 -0.17
N SER A 55 -4.52 -11.53 0.07
CA SER A 55 -5.62 -12.48 0.24
C SER A 55 -6.93 -11.96 -0.32
N VAL A 56 -7.75 -12.87 -0.84
CA VAL A 56 -9.11 -12.57 -1.25
C VAL A 56 -10.02 -12.62 -0.04
N VAL A 57 -10.79 -11.58 0.18
CA VAL A 57 -11.64 -11.42 1.36
C VAL A 57 -13.11 -11.28 0.97
N LYS A 58 -13.99 -11.71 1.87
CA LYS A 58 -15.43 -11.58 1.69
C LYS A 58 -15.90 -10.21 2.20
N ASN A 59 -16.48 -9.38 1.32
CA ASN A 59 -16.91 -8.01 1.64
C ASN A 59 -17.71 -7.89 2.94
N THR A 60 -18.67 -8.80 3.17
CA THR A 60 -19.50 -8.77 4.37
C THR A 60 -18.69 -8.96 5.66
N LEU A 61 -17.71 -9.85 5.67
CA LEU A 61 -16.85 -10.10 6.83
C LEU A 61 -15.84 -8.95 7.03
N THR A 62 -15.33 -8.42 5.92
CA THR A 62 -14.41 -7.28 5.95
C THR A 62 -15.10 -6.02 6.46
N ARG A 63 -16.37 -5.78 6.13
CA ARG A 63 -17.16 -4.65 6.69
C ARG A 63 -17.25 -4.73 8.22
N PHE A 64 -17.45 -5.90 8.79
CA PHE A 64 -17.44 -6.07 10.24
C PHE A 64 -16.05 -5.79 10.83
N ALA A 65 -14.99 -6.34 10.24
CA ALA A 65 -13.64 -6.08 10.68
C ALA A 65 -13.23 -4.59 10.61
N LEU A 66 -13.64 -3.88 9.55
CA LEU A 66 -13.39 -2.44 9.40
C LEU A 66 -14.11 -1.59 10.46
N LYS A 67 -15.33 -2.00 10.87
CA LYS A 67 -16.04 -1.35 11.99
C LYS A 67 -15.29 -1.50 13.30
N ASP A 68 -14.75 -2.69 13.58
CA ASP A 68 -13.97 -2.98 14.77
C ASP A 68 -12.63 -2.21 14.82
N VAL A 69 -12.11 -1.83 13.67
CA VAL A 69 -10.85 -1.06 13.53
C VAL A 69 -11.08 0.45 13.42
N GLY A 70 -12.33 0.89 13.17
CA GLY A 70 -12.67 2.32 13.02
C GLY A 70 -12.46 2.88 11.61
N LEU A 71 -12.32 2.01 10.59
CA LEU A 71 -12.18 2.37 9.18
C LEU A 71 -13.52 2.26 8.42
N GLU A 72 -14.61 2.74 9.02
CA GLU A 72 -15.95 2.61 8.45
C GLU A 72 -16.09 3.29 7.08
N ALA A 73 -15.35 4.37 6.83
CA ALA A 73 -15.37 5.10 5.56
C ALA A 73 -15.02 4.22 4.35
N MET A 74 -14.26 3.14 4.57
CA MET A 74 -13.93 2.19 3.49
C MET A 74 -15.04 1.16 3.21
N SER A 75 -16.04 1.07 4.06
CA SER A 75 -17.14 0.10 3.90
C SER A 75 -17.94 0.32 2.62
N ASP A 76 -18.08 1.56 2.17
CA ASP A 76 -18.83 1.93 0.96
C ASP A 76 -18.07 1.54 -0.32
N LEU A 77 -16.75 1.44 -0.24
CA LEU A 77 -15.89 1.03 -1.37
C LEU A 77 -15.89 -0.50 -1.60
N LEU A 78 -16.36 -1.29 -0.63
CA LEU A 78 -16.37 -2.75 -0.69
C LEU A 78 -17.56 -3.29 -1.50
N ASN A 79 -17.61 -3.02 -2.80
CA ASN A 79 -18.59 -3.54 -3.74
C ASN A 79 -17.92 -4.44 -4.77
N GLY A 80 -18.57 -5.55 -5.18
CA GLY A 80 -18.02 -6.51 -6.15
C GLY A 80 -16.93 -7.42 -5.56
N THR A 81 -15.96 -7.81 -6.39
CA THR A 81 -14.83 -8.64 -5.96
C THR A 81 -13.81 -7.79 -5.17
N THR A 82 -13.26 -8.34 -4.11
CA THR A 82 -12.31 -7.59 -3.28
C THR A 82 -11.19 -8.49 -2.80
N SER A 83 -9.97 -8.07 -3.05
CA SER A 83 -8.76 -8.61 -2.46
C SER A 83 -8.11 -7.55 -1.57
N LEU A 84 -7.40 -8.00 -0.56
CA LEU A 84 -6.71 -7.20 0.42
C LEU A 84 -5.22 -7.53 0.39
N ALA A 85 -4.40 -6.53 0.16
CA ALA A 85 -2.95 -6.58 0.33
C ALA A 85 -2.58 -5.79 1.58
N THR A 86 -1.85 -6.39 2.50
CA THR A 86 -1.40 -5.75 3.75
C THR A 86 0.10 -5.93 3.92
N SER A 87 0.77 -4.89 4.41
CA SER A 87 2.18 -4.97 4.82
C SER A 87 2.34 -4.45 6.24
N THR A 88 3.20 -5.11 6.98
CA THR A 88 3.60 -4.70 8.35
C THR A 88 4.94 -3.98 8.35
N ALA A 89 5.82 -4.29 7.40
CA ALA A 89 7.18 -3.74 7.32
C ALA A 89 7.20 -2.36 6.66
N ASP A 90 6.89 -2.31 5.37
CA ASP A 90 6.95 -1.07 4.58
C ASP A 90 5.57 -0.65 4.11
N PRO A 91 5.12 0.56 4.49
CA PRO A 91 3.79 1.04 4.13
C PRO A 91 3.66 1.44 2.65
N ILE A 92 4.75 1.80 1.98
CA ILE A 92 4.75 2.31 0.60
C ILE A 92 4.71 1.16 -0.42
N VAL A 93 5.38 0.05 -0.12
CA VAL A 93 5.55 -1.08 -1.04
C VAL A 93 4.22 -1.65 -1.57
N PRO A 94 3.21 -1.99 -0.73
CA PRO A 94 1.97 -2.55 -1.24
C PRO A 94 1.20 -1.57 -2.13
N ILE A 95 1.20 -0.27 -1.78
CA ILE A 95 0.51 0.77 -2.53
C ILE A 95 1.14 0.93 -3.91
N ARG A 96 2.46 1.04 -3.96
CA ARG A 96 3.23 1.21 -5.21
C ARG A 96 3.07 0.01 -6.13
N MET A 97 3.30 -1.21 -5.64
CA MET A 97 3.22 -2.42 -6.47
C MET A 97 1.83 -2.60 -7.07
N ILE A 98 0.80 -2.35 -6.29
CA ILE A 98 -0.58 -2.47 -6.75
C ILE A 98 -0.91 -1.36 -7.76
N HIS A 99 -0.44 -0.14 -7.53
CA HIS A 99 -0.61 0.97 -8.48
C HIS A 99 0.11 0.69 -9.81
N ASP A 100 1.37 0.21 -9.77
CA ASP A 100 2.13 -0.16 -10.98
C ASP A 100 1.44 -1.27 -11.78
N MET A 101 0.83 -2.24 -11.08
CA MET A 101 0.04 -3.29 -11.75
C MET A 101 -1.27 -2.75 -12.30
N SER A 102 -1.94 -1.85 -11.58
CA SER A 102 -3.15 -1.18 -12.06
C SER A 102 -2.87 -0.38 -13.33
N GLU A 103 -1.75 0.36 -13.40
CA GLU A 103 -1.36 1.09 -14.60
C GLU A 103 -1.04 0.16 -15.79
N LYS A 104 -0.34 -0.94 -15.55
CA LYS A 104 -0.05 -1.94 -16.59
C LYS A 104 -1.32 -2.58 -17.16
N MET A 105 -2.34 -2.77 -16.32
CA MET A 105 -3.62 -3.39 -16.67
C MET A 105 -4.74 -2.39 -16.96
N ALA A 106 -4.48 -1.09 -16.84
CA ALA A 106 -5.46 -0.02 -17.04
C ALA A 106 -6.12 -0.05 -18.43
N LYS A 107 -5.41 -0.56 -19.45
CA LYS A 107 -5.94 -0.69 -20.83
C LYS A 107 -7.13 -1.65 -20.93
N ASP A 108 -7.24 -2.59 -20.00
CA ASP A 108 -8.26 -3.64 -20.02
C ASP A 108 -9.33 -3.45 -18.93
N GLU A 109 -9.24 -2.39 -18.12
CA GLU A 109 -10.11 -2.12 -16.95
C GLU A 109 -10.23 -3.32 -15.97
N LYS A 110 -9.22 -4.16 -15.91
CA LYS A 110 -9.26 -5.45 -15.20
C LYS A 110 -8.86 -5.38 -13.73
N PHE A 111 -8.11 -4.38 -13.35
CA PHE A 111 -7.54 -4.27 -12.02
C PHE A 111 -7.67 -2.83 -11.50
N ILE A 112 -8.60 -2.63 -10.58
CA ILE A 112 -8.95 -1.28 -10.09
C ILE A 112 -8.64 -1.20 -8.60
N VAL A 113 -7.90 -0.19 -8.19
CA VAL A 113 -7.71 0.14 -6.78
C VAL A 113 -9.00 0.75 -6.25
N LYS A 114 -9.57 0.18 -5.20
CA LYS A 114 -10.80 0.68 -4.55
C LYS A 114 -10.51 1.68 -3.46
N GLY A 115 -9.36 1.55 -2.83
CA GLY A 115 -8.93 2.42 -1.76
C GLY A 115 -7.77 1.82 -1.01
N ALA A 116 -7.04 2.65 -0.30
CA ALA A 116 -5.95 2.24 0.54
C ALA A 116 -6.06 2.90 1.93
N PHE A 117 -5.41 2.32 2.89
CA PHE A 117 -5.23 2.94 4.20
C PHE A 117 -3.76 2.90 4.59
N LEU A 118 -3.34 3.93 5.30
CA LEU A 118 -2.00 4.10 5.82
C LEU A 118 -2.10 4.53 7.28
N GLU A 119 -1.53 3.75 8.19
CA GLU A 119 -1.53 4.05 9.64
C GLU A 119 -2.93 4.42 10.18
N GLY A 120 -3.97 3.74 9.71
CA GLY A 120 -5.35 3.99 10.13
C GLY A 120 -6.05 5.18 9.46
N LYS A 121 -5.40 5.85 8.50
CA LYS A 121 -6.03 6.89 7.68
C LYS A 121 -6.41 6.34 6.31
N VAL A 122 -7.60 6.67 5.86
CA VAL A 122 -8.06 6.34 4.50
C VAL A 122 -7.43 7.31 3.53
N LEU A 123 -6.87 6.78 2.45
CA LEU A 123 -6.25 7.55 1.38
C LEU A 123 -7.23 7.73 0.22
N SER A 124 -7.22 8.91 -0.37
CA SER A 124 -7.91 9.20 -1.63
C SER A 124 -7.09 8.69 -2.83
N ASP A 125 -7.74 8.54 -4.00
CA ASP A 125 -7.08 8.06 -5.22
C ASP A 125 -5.91 8.96 -5.65
N ALA A 126 -6.02 10.28 -5.42
CA ALA A 126 -4.94 11.23 -5.69
C ALA A 126 -3.73 11.00 -4.78
N GLU A 127 -3.96 10.78 -3.50
CA GLU A 127 -2.88 10.49 -2.53
C GLU A 127 -2.23 9.13 -2.80
N ILE A 128 -3.00 8.13 -3.25
CA ILE A 128 -2.47 6.83 -3.67
C ILE A 128 -1.50 7.00 -4.84
N ALA A 129 -1.85 7.81 -5.84
CA ALA A 129 -0.99 8.10 -6.99
C ALA A 129 0.28 8.87 -6.59
N GLU A 130 0.18 9.83 -5.66
CA GLU A 130 1.34 10.54 -5.12
C GLU A 130 2.28 9.60 -4.35
N ILE A 131 1.74 8.76 -3.48
CA ILE A 131 2.52 7.79 -2.70
C ILE A 131 3.18 6.74 -3.61
N ALA A 132 2.49 6.30 -4.67
CA ALA A 132 3.05 5.36 -5.63
C ALA A 132 4.27 5.91 -6.37
N GLN A 133 4.34 7.23 -6.59
CA GLN A 133 5.50 7.90 -7.18
C GLN A 133 6.67 8.07 -6.20
N LEU A 134 6.43 7.91 -4.90
CA LEU A 134 7.49 7.98 -3.91
C LEU A 134 8.41 6.76 -4.05
N GLN A 135 9.70 7.04 -4.02
CA GLN A 135 10.70 5.97 -3.96
C GLN A 135 10.62 5.28 -2.60
N ASN A 136 11.20 4.07 -2.54
CA ASN A 136 11.26 3.27 -1.32
C ASN A 136 11.65 4.12 -0.10
N LYS A 137 11.20 3.73 1.11
CA LYS A 137 11.40 4.45 2.38
C LYS A 137 12.85 4.90 2.59
N ASP A 138 13.83 4.02 2.26
CA ASP A 138 15.26 4.32 2.38
C ASP A 138 15.72 5.41 1.39
N ALA A 139 15.18 5.42 0.18
CA ALA A 139 15.46 6.45 -0.81
C ALA A 139 14.84 7.81 -0.42
N LEU A 140 13.68 7.79 0.24
CA LEU A 140 13.05 8.99 0.79
C LEU A 140 13.90 9.58 1.91
N TYR A 141 14.39 8.75 2.84
CA TYR A 141 15.31 9.20 3.88
C TYR A 141 16.61 9.75 3.28
N SER A 142 17.19 9.09 2.29
CA SER A 142 18.39 9.56 1.59
C SER A 142 18.16 10.91 0.91
N LYS A 143 16.99 11.13 0.31
CA LYS A 143 16.62 12.40 -0.31
C LYS A 143 16.45 13.51 0.72
N VAL A 144 15.79 13.23 1.85
CA VAL A 144 15.62 14.20 2.95
C VAL A 144 16.97 14.56 3.54
N LEU A 145 17.83 13.56 3.84
CA LEU A 145 19.19 13.81 4.33
C LEU A 145 20.03 14.60 3.32
N GLY A 146 19.92 14.28 2.03
CA GLY A 146 20.60 15.01 0.96
C GLY A 146 20.18 16.48 0.89
N THR A 147 18.88 16.78 1.01
CA THR A 147 18.38 18.15 1.04
C THR A 147 18.80 18.92 2.28
N MET A 148 18.89 18.27 3.43
CA MET A 148 19.39 18.87 4.67
C MET A 148 20.90 19.16 4.61
N LEU A 149 21.68 18.33 3.91
CA LEU A 149 23.13 18.52 3.72
C LEU A 149 23.47 19.47 2.55
N ALA A 150 22.54 19.74 1.65
CA ALA A 150 22.76 20.60 0.48
C ALA A 150 23.30 22.02 0.83
N PRO A 151 22.81 22.71 1.87
CA PRO A 151 23.38 24.00 2.27
C PRO A 151 24.83 23.91 2.70
N ILE A 152 25.23 22.83 3.38
CA ILE A 152 26.60 22.61 3.87
C ILE A 152 27.55 22.29 2.72
N THR A 153 27.13 21.44 1.79
CA THR A 153 27.89 21.12 0.58
C THR A 153 28.02 22.34 -0.35
N GLY A 154 26.98 23.14 -0.49
CA GLY A 154 27.05 24.39 -1.26
C GLY A 154 28.05 25.38 -0.67
N LEU A 155 28.09 25.53 0.64
CA LEU A 155 29.07 26.39 1.35
C LEU A 155 30.51 25.87 1.16
N ALA A 156 30.72 24.55 1.30
CA ALA A 156 32.04 23.94 1.10
C ALA A 156 32.55 24.11 -0.33
N LEU A 157 31.71 23.91 -1.33
CA LEU A 157 32.06 24.13 -2.74
C LEU A 157 32.35 25.60 -3.04
N SER A 158 31.61 26.54 -2.46
CA SER A 158 31.86 27.96 -2.59
C SER A 158 33.23 28.36 -1.98
N LEU A 159 33.60 27.80 -0.85
CA LEU A 159 34.93 28.03 -0.22
C LEU A 159 36.07 27.46 -1.04
N ILE A 160 35.91 26.31 -1.68
CA ILE A 160 36.91 25.71 -2.56
C ILE A 160 37.16 26.61 -3.79
N HIS A 161 36.09 27.14 -4.41
CA HIS A 161 36.20 28.05 -5.54
C HIS A 161 36.87 29.41 -5.21
N ILE A 162 36.71 29.89 -3.98
CA ILE A 162 37.38 31.12 -3.53
C ILE A 162 38.88 30.90 -3.29
N SER A 163 39.27 29.68 -2.94
CA SER A 163 40.69 29.33 -2.65
C SER A 163 41.48 28.86 -3.87
N GLU A 164 40.86 28.68 -5.04
CA GLU A 164 41.61 28.44 -6.28
C GLU A 164 42.25 29.75 -6.76
N PRO A 165 43.60 29.85 -6.71
CA PRO A 165 44.27 31.01 -7.30
C PRO A 165 44.03 31.00 -8.81
N THR A 166 43.44 32.02 -9.34
CA THR A 166 43.34 32.27 -10.78
C THR A 166 44.77 32.22 -11.36
N ARG A 167 45.13 31.08 -11.97
CA ARG A 167 46.30 31.04 -12.85
C ARG A 167 45.94 31.75 -14.12
N LEU A 168 46.39 32.96 -14.25
CA LEU A 168 46.64 33.63 -15.55
C LEU A 168 47.79 32.92 -16.26
#